data_485082cd576b776e914373e53359c53b
#
_entry.id   485082cd576b776e914373e53359c53b
#
_cell.length_a   1.000
_cell.length_b   1.000
_cell.length_c   1.000
_cell.angle_alpha   90.00
_cell.angle_beta   90.00
_cell.angle_gamma   90.00
#
_symmetry.space_group_name_H-M   'P 1'
#
loop_
_entity.id
_entity.type
_entity.pdbx_description
1 polymer ?
#
loop_
_entity_poly.entity_id
_entity_poly.type
_entity_poly.pdbx_seq_one_letter_code
_entity_poly.pdbx_strand_id
1 'polypeptide(L)'
;MTDVTPASADRTPHDLNQLEAERRAKLKLLREAGNAYPNDVQVTDFAGDLQTEFDGAAAETIAEAAKTVTVAGRLMLKRIMGKASFVTIQDYTGELQLFVRTNDVGDARYAAFKTFDLGDIVSATGTMFRTKTGELSVHSAQIRLLSKALRPLPDKFLGLTDLETRYRQRYVDLIVSPDSRAVFVMRSKIISHIRRFMDARRFMEVETPMMHYIPGGATAKPFKTHHNALSMDMYLRVAPELYLKRLTVGGFDRVYEINRNFRNEGVSTRHNPEFTMMEFYWAYARYTDLMDITEELLRELALLAYGNTAFSYQAQRLDFGAAFARVRLEDSVKAAIAGMTAKQCRDIEYLRSQCTARKIKFDRNDGWGKLLLSLFEELVEANLQQPTFITHYPMEVSPLSRRCDDDAEITDRFELFIAGREIANGFSELNDPEDQAQRFHAQVAEKDAGNDEAMHFDSDYIRALEYGMPPTAGEGIGIDRLVMLLTDCGSIRDVLLFPYMRPEN
;
A
#
# COMPACT_ATOMS: atom_id res chain seq x y z
N MET A 1 -10.39 -14.27 -46.71
CA MET A 1 -9.09 -14.36 -46.06
C MET A 1 -9.07 -13.32 -44.96
N THR A 2 -9.16 -13.79 -43.73
CA THR A 2 -9.12 -12.97 -42.52
C THR A 2 -7.69 -12.66 -42.24
N ASP A 3 -7.28 -11.41 -42.43
CA ASP A 3 -5.98 -10.91 -41.99
C ASP A 3 -5.99 -10.82 -40.44
N VAL A 4 -5.67 -11.93 -39.82
CA VAL A 4 -5.31 -11.97 -38.40
C VAL A 4 -3.83 -11.63 -38.37
N THR A 5 -3.49 -10.41 -37.98
CA THR A 5 -2.11 -10.04 -37.67
C THR A 5 -1.62 -11.02 -36.59
N PRO A 6 -0.56 -11.81 -36.84
CA PRO A 6 -0.10 -12.80 -35.85
C PRO A 6 0.37 -12.11 -34.58
N ALA A 7 0.02 -12.72 -33.45
CA ALA A 7 0.54 -12.36 -32.16
C ALA A 7 2.07 -12.46 -32.16
N SER A 8 2.70 -11.45 -31.58
CA SER A 8 4.11 -11.18 -31.41
C SER A 8 4.97 -12.41 -31.14
N ALA A 9 5.83 -12.73 -32.10
CA ALA A 9 7.15 -13.26 -31.82
C ALA A 9 8.00 -12.17 -31.11
N ASP A 10 8.96 -12.54 -30.29
CA ASP A 10 9.88 -11.64 -29.58
C ASP A 10 10.36 -10.50 -30.49
N ARG A 11 9.85 -9.28 -30.27
CA ARG A 11 10.22 -8.12 -31.06
C ARG A 11 11.63 -7.70 -30.71
N THR A 12 12.50 -7.63 -31.68
CA THR A 12 13.86 -7.16 -31.45
C THR A 12 13.89 -5.65 -31.16
N PRO A 13 14.91 -5.10 -30.52
CA PRO A 13 15.07 -3.64 -30.36
C PRO A 13 15.00 -2.88 -31.68
N HIS A 14 15.40 -3.49 -32.78
CA HIS A 14 15.31 -2.92 -34.13
C HIS A 14 13.83 -2.77 -34.55
N ASP A 15 12.99 -3.79 -34.34
CA ASP A 15 11.57 -3.78 -34.68
C ASP A 15 10.81 -2.74 -33.86
N LEU A 16 11.15 -2.57 -32.59
CA LEU A 16 10.58 -1.54 -31.71
C LEU A 16 10.90 -0.13 -32.22
N ASN A 17 12.16 0.14 -32.61
CA ASN A 17 12.58 1.42 -33.16
C ASN A 17 11.88 1.74 -34.49
N GLN A 18 11.66 0.74 -35.34
CA GLN A 18 10.92 0.91 -36.59
C GLN A 18 9.46 1.27 -36.33
N LEU A 19 8.78 0.56 -35.43
CA LEU A 19 7.39 0.86 -35.04
C LEU A 19 7.24 2.26 -34.43
N GLU A 20 8.19 2.68 -33.60
CA GLU A 20 8.20 4.04 -33.06
C GLU A 20 8.37 5.10 -34.15
N ALA A 21 9.26 4.86 -35.13
CA ALA A 21 9.48 5.76 -36.25
C ALA A 21 8.22 5.89 -37.13
N GLU A 22 7.54 4.77 -37.42
CA GLU A 22 6.27 4.76 -38.14
C GLU A 22 5.16 5.55 -37.41
N ARG A 23 5.05 5.37 -36.10
CA ARG A 23 4.07 6.10 -35.28
C ARG A 23 4.37 7.59 -35.19
N ARG A 24 5.66 7.99 -35.16
CA ARG A 24 6.08 9.40 -35.23
C ARG A 24 5.78 10.02 -36.60
N ALA A 25 5.95 9.25 -37.65
CA ALA A 25 5.53 9.71 -39.00
C ALA A 25 4.02 9.95 -39.08
N LYS A 26 3.20 9.01 -38.56
CA LYS A 26 1.74 9.21 -38.43
C LYS A 26 1.39 10.45 -37.62
N LEU A 27 2.07 10.68 -36.49
CA LEU A 27 1.86 11.87 -35.67
C LEU A 27 2.17 13.15 -36.42
N LYS A 28 3.23 13.17 -37.22
CA LYS A 28 3.55 14.33 -38.09
C LYS A 28 2.40 14.67 -39.05
N LEU A 29 1.84 13.65 -39.72
CA LEU A 29 0.69 13.84 -40.62
C LEU A 29 -0.56 14.35 -39.88
N LEU A 30 -0.81 13.84 -38.65
CA LEU A 30 -1.91 14.33 -37.83
C LEU A 30 -1.74 15.81 -37.46
N ARG A 31 -0.52 16.28 -37.15
CA ARG A 31 -0.24 17.70 -36.88
C ARG A 31 -0.38 18.58 -38.10
N GLU A 32 -0.03 18.09 -39.27
CA GLU A 32 -0.22 18.79 -40.53
C GLU A 32 -1.72 18.93 -40.89
N ALA A 33 -2.53 17.94 -40.52
CA ALA A 33 -3.98 17.95 -40.73
C ALA A 33 -4.77 18.77 -39.69
N GLY A 34 -4.13 19.18 -38.56
CA GLY A 34 -4.77 19.96 -37.50
C GLY A 34 -4.29 19.65 -36.10
N ASN A 35 -5.20 19.68 -35.12
CA ASN A 35 -4.88 19.36 -33.73
C ASN A 35 -4.77 17.84 -33.52
N ALA A 36 -3.54 17.36 -33.36
CA ALA A 36 -3.26 15.95 -33.14
C ALA A 36 -3.63 15.45 -31.71
N TYR A 37 -3.88 16.36 -30.79
CA TYR A 37 -4.23 16.07 -29.39
C TYR A 37 -5.42 16.91 -28.92
N PRO A 38 -6.64 16.64 -29.47
CA PRO A 38 -7.84 17.39 -29.11
C PRO A 38 -8.23 17.12 -27.63
N ASN A 39 -8.76 18.14 -26.95
CA ASN A 39 -9.23 18.08 -25.57
C ASN A 39 -10.70 18.52 -25.41
N ASP A 40 -11.47 18.43 -26.48
CA ASP A 40 -12.86 18.90 -26.62
C ASP A 40 -13.89 17.75 -26.45
N VAL A 41 -13.47 16.56 -26.03
CA VAL A 41 -14.36 15.43 -25.80
C VAL A 41 -14.95 15.50 -24.38
N GLN A 42 -16.26 15.27 -24.30
CA GLN A 42 -16.95 15.03 -23.02
C GLN A 42 -17.39 13.58 -22.97
N VAL A 43 -16.82 12.82 -22.04
CA VAL A 43 -17.19 11.44 -21.76
C VAL A 43 -18.44 11.45 -20.89
N THR A 44 -19.47 10.73 -21.30
CA THR A 44 -20.75 10.64 -20.54
C THR A 44 -20.83 9.37 -19.72
N ASP A 45 -20.18 8.29 -20.16
CA ASP A 45 -20.30 6.97 -19.56
C ASP A 45 -18.95 6.24 -19.53
N PHE A 46 -18.80 5.31 -18.57
CA PHE A 46 -17.59 4.51 -18.41
C PHE A 46 -17.87 3.03 -18.66
N ALA A 47 -16.85 2.29 -19.09
CA ALA A 47 -16.98 0.91 -19.52
C ALA A 47 -17.59 -0.01 -18.44
N GLY A 48 -17.06 0.03 -17.21
CA GLY A 48 -17.52 -0.81 -16.10
C GLY A 48 -18.93 -0.43 -15.61
N ASP A 49 -19.28 0.85 -15.66
CA ASP A 49 -20.62 1.31 -15.27
C ASP A 49 -21.66 0.79 -16.29
N LEU A 50 -21.35 0.87 -17.58
CA LEU A 50 -22.20 0.32 -18.64
C LEU A 50 -22.32 -1.22 -18.55
N GLN A 51 -21.22 -1.92 -18.26
CA GLN A 51 -21.27 -3.38 -18.04
C GLN A 51 -22.21 -3.71 -16.88
N THR A 52 -22.16 -2.94 -15.78
CA THR A 52 -23.02 -3.14 -14.62
C THR A 52 -24.48 -2.78 -14.90
N GLU A 53 -24.74 -1.65 -15.59
CA GLU A 53 -26.09 -1.18 -15.94
C GLU A 53 -26.83 -2.17 -16.81
N PHE A 54 -26.12 -2.80 -17.77
CA PHE A 54 -26.71 -3.76 -18.72
C PHE A 54 -26.37 -5.22 -18.37
N ASP A 55 -25.94 -5.51 -17.15
CA ASP A 55 -25.68 -6.89 -16.73
C ASP A 55 -26.96 -7.74 -16.83
N GLY A 56 -26.85 -8.91 -17.50
CA GLY A 56 -27.99 -9.81 -17.71
C GLY A 56 -29.11 -9.27 -18.61
N ALA A 57 -29.04 -8.02 -19.10
CA ALA A 57 -30.08 -7.46 -19.95
C ALA A 57 -30.14 -8.13 -21.33
N ALA A 58 -31.35 -8.43 -21.83
CA ALA A 58 -31.56 -8.99 -23.15
C ALA A 58 -31.21 -7.97 -24.25
N ALA A 59 -30.84 -8.47 -25.44
CA ALA A 59 -30.44 -7.60 -26.55
C ALA A 59 -31.58 -6.64 -26.98
N GLU A 60 -32.82 -7.11 -26.92
CA GLU A 60 -34.03 -6.35 -27.24
C GLU A 60 -34.21 -5.18 -26.27
N THR A 61 -34.06 -5.43 -24.95
CA THR A 61 -34.17 -4.41 -23.90
C THR A 61 -33.12 -3.29 -24.10
N ILE A 62 -31.88 -3.66 -24.44
CA ILE A 62 -30.81 -2.69 -24.71
C ILE A 62 -31.12 -1.87 -25.97
N ALA A 63 -31.67 -2.53 -27.01
CA ALA A 63 -32.03 -1.86 -28.25
C ALA A 63 -33.21 -0.89 -28.05
N GLU A 64 -34.22 -1.27 -27.25
CA GLU A 64 -35.37 -0.42 -26.91
C GLU A 64 -34.96 0.81 -26.07
N ALA A 65 -34.01 0.65 -25.15
CA ALA A 65 -33.47 1.75 -24.35
C ALA A 65 -32.77 2.81 -25.21
N ALA A 66 -32.27 2.41 -26.39
CA ALA A 66 -31.59 3.28 -27.36
C ALA A 66 -30.59 4.27 -26.73
N LYS A 67 -29.95 3.86 -25.61
CA LYS A 67 -29.04 4.73 -24.85
C LYS A 67 -27.86 5.15 -25.71
N THR A 68 -27.74 6.45 -25.91
CA THR A 68 -26.58 7.05 -26.61
C THR A 68 -25.52 7.40 -25.59
N VAL A 69 -24.29 6.98 -25.84
CA VAL A 69 -23.14 7.16 -24.94
C VAL A 69 -21.97 7.80 -25.68
N THR A 70 -21.15 8.54 -24.96
CA THR A 70 -19.82 8.94 -25.41
C THR A 70 -18.79 8.36 -24.46
N VAL A 71 -18.01 7.41 -24.95
CA VAL A 71 -16.97 6.69 -24.21
C VAL A 71 -15.60 7.05 -24.73
N ALA A 72 -14.58 6.98 -23.90
CA ALA A 72 -13.19 7.13 -24.30
C ALA A 72 -12.31 6.13 -23.56
N GLY A 73 -11.24 5.67 -24.23
CA GLY A 73 -10.34 4.70 -23.63
C GLY A 73 -9.15 4.39 -24.53
N ARG A 74 -8.26 3.56 -23.99
CA ARG A 74 -7.10 3.06 -24.74
C ARG A 74 -7.52 1.91 -25.63
N LEU A 75 -7.10 1.98 -26.91
CA LEU A 75 -7.34 0.96 -27.92
C LEU A 75 -6.50 -0.30 -27.63
N MET A 76 -7.13 -1.35 -27.12
CA MET A 76 -6.47 -2.59 -26.70
C MET A 76 -6.54 -3.69 -27.74
N LEU A 77 -7.61 -3.74 -28.53
CA LEU A 77 -7.78 -4.71 -29.61
C LEU A 77 -8.44 -4.04 -30.81
N LYS A 78 -8.01 -4.42 -32.03
CA LYS A 78 -8.59 -3.94 -33.27
C LYS A 78 -8.68 -5.09 -34.28
N ARG A 79 -9.90 -5.41 -34.75
CA ARG A 79 -10.17 -6.40 -35.80
C ARG A 79 -10.91 -5.73 -36.91
N ILE A 80 -10.28 -5.65 -38.10
CA ILE A 80 -10.84 -5.05 -39.30
C ILE A 80 -11.40 -6.16 -40.18
N MET A 81 -12.68 -6.06 -40.56
CA MET A 81 -13.39 -7.00 -41.42
C MET A 81 -14.02 -6.24 -42.61
N GLY A 82 -13.19 -5.80 -43.52
CA GLY A 82 -13.62 -5.03 -44.70
C GLY A 82 -14.21 -3.67 -44.33
N LYS A 83 -15.53 -3.51 -44.43
CA LYS A 83 -16.29 -2.27 -44.14
C LYS A 83 -16.78 -2.16 -42.69
N ALA A 84 -16.47 -3.15 -41.82
CA ALA A 84 -16.82 -3.15 -40.44
C ALA A 84 -15.60 -3.54 -39.58
N SER A 85 -15.58 -3.09 -38.34
CA SER A 85 -14.50 -3.38 -37.40
C SER A 85 -15.06 -3.54 -35.98
N PHE A 86 -14.47 -4.45 -35.22
CA PHE A 86 -14.64 -4.51 -33.78
C PHE A 86 -13.35 -4.07 -33.10
N VAL A 87 -13.47 -3.22 -32.10
CA VAL A 87 -12.35 -2.75 -31.29
C VAL A 87 -12.70 -2.82 -29.83
N THR A 88 -11.73 -3.10 -28.98
CA THR A 88 -11.88 -3.03 -27.53
C THR A 88 -11.12 -1.81 -27.04
N ILE A 89 -11.80 -0.95 -26.29
CA ILE A 89 -11.19 0.14 -25.55
C ILE A 89 -11.17 -0.20 -24.07
N GLN A 90 -10.16 0.30 -23.36
CA GLN A 90 -10.01 0.17 -21.91
C GLN A 90 -9.97 1.56 -21.29
N ASP A 91 -10.85 1.80 -20.33
CA ASP A 91 -10.79 2.96 -19.44
C ASP A 91 -10.34 2.55 -18.01
N TYR A 92 -10.55 3.40 -17.00
CA TYR A 92 -10.16 3.08 -15.63
C TYR A 92 -11.09 2.08 -14.96
N THR A 93 -12.31 1.90 -15.45
CA THR A 93 -13.34 1.02 -14.89
C THR A 93 -13.35 -0.36 -15.53
N GLY A 94 -12.91 -0.50 -16.79
CA GLY A 94 -12.92 -1.77 -17.50
C GLY A 94 -12.71 -1.67 -19.01
N GLU A 95 -13.10 -2.75 -19.71
CA GLU A 95 -13.05 -2.84 -21.17
C GLU A 95 -14.47 -2.75 -21.76
N LEU A 96 -14.60 -2.14 -22.93
CA LEU A 96 -15.84 -2.06 -23.68
C LEU A 96 -15.57 -2.24 -25.18
N GLN A 97 -16.45 -3.00 -25.85
CA GLN A 97 -16.36 -3.20 -27.30
C GLN A 97 -17.02 -2.05 -28.06
N LEU A 98 -16.38 -1.58 -29.14
CA LEU A 98 -16.94 -0.67 -30.11
C LEU A 98 -17.14 -1.40 -31.44
N PHE A 99 -18.28 -1.19 -32.08
CA PHE A 99 -18.56 -1.63 -33.43
C PHE A 99 -18.55 -0.43 -34.37
N VAL A 100 -17.60 -0.42 -35.29
CA VAL A 100 -17.34 0.71 -36.20
C VAL A 100 -17.58 0.27 -37.65
N ARG A 101 -18.54 0.86 -38.35
CA ARG A 101 -18.81 0.58 -39.75
C ARG A 101 -18.62 1.83 -40.63
N THR A 102 -18.14 1.61 -41.86
CA THR A 102 -17.97 2.67 -42.84
C THR A 102 -19.27 3.46 -43.07
N ASN A 103 -20.41 2.75 -43.16
CA ASN A 103 -21.71 3.35 -43.42
C ASN A 103 -22.18 4.29 -42.28
N ASP A 104 -21.73 4.07 -41.05
CA ASP A 104 -22.17 4.84 -39.87
C ASP A 104 -21.25 6.04 -39.62
N VAL A 105 -19.93 5.87 -39.76
CA VAL A 105 -18.95 6.91 -39.49
C VAL A 105 -18.51 7.69 -40.73
N GLY A 106 -18.79 7.19 -41.92
CA GLY A 106 -18.39 7.75 -43.22
C GLY A 106 -17.00 7.27 -43.66
N ASP A 107 -16.79 7.26 -44.99
CA ASP A 107 -15.57 6.71 -45.62
C ASP A 107 -14.28 7.38 -45.13
N ALA A 108 -14.25 8.71 -45.03
CA ALA A 108 -13.07 9.45 -44.60
C ALA A 108 -12.67 9.13 -43.12
N ARG A 109 -13.65 9.11 -42.20
CA ARG A 109 -13.39 8.79 -40.79
C ARG A 109 -12.99 7.33 -40.61
N TYR A 110 -13.63 6.41 -41.37
CA TYR A 110 -13.27 5.00 -41.31
C TYR A 110 -11.84 4.77 -41.87
N ALA A 111 -11.44 5.47 -42.91
CA ALA A 111 -10.08 5.42 -43.41
C ALA A 111 -9.06 5.94 -42.40
N ALA A 112 -9.36 7.06 -41.76
CA ALA A 112 -8.54 7.58 -40.64
C ALA A 112 -8.45 6.59 -39.46
N PHE A 113 -9.58 6.02 -39.04
CA PHE A 113 -9.64 5.01 -37.98
C PHE A 113 -8.76 3.79 -38.28
N LYS A 114 -8.69 3.34 -39.53
CA LYS A 114 -7.82 2.22 -39.92
C LYS A 114 -6.33 2.48 -39.63
N THR A 115 -5.91 3.74 -39.59
CA THR A 115 -4.51 4.11 -39.27
C THR A 115 -4.18 4.15 -37.78
N PHE A 116 -5.18 4.07 -36.87
CA PHE A 116 -4.96 4.07 -35.44
C PHE A 116 -4.21 2.82 -35.01
N ASP A 117 -3.31 2.97 -34.06
CA ASP A 117 -2.49 1.89 -33.54
C ASP A 117 -2.99 1.43 -32.17
N LEU A 118 -2.69 0.18 -31.81
CA LEU A 118 -2.92 -0.29 -30.45
C LEU A 118 -2.14 0.56 -29.44
N GLY A 119 -2.82 0.94 -28.36
CA GLY A 119 -2.32 1.88 -27.38
C GLY A 119 -2.76 3.32 -27.57
N ASP A 120 -3.30 3.71 -28.75
CA ASP A 120 -3.88 5.03 -28.94
C ASP A 120 -5.07 5.26 -28.00
N ILE A 121 -5.29 6.52 -27.59
CA ILE A 121 -6.52 6.89 -26.86
C ILE A 121 -7.54 7.39 -27.89
N VAL A 122 -8.73 6.81 -27.83
CA VAL A 122 -9.82 7.12 -28.76
C VAL A 122 -11.10 7.43 -28.00
N SER A 123 -12.00 8.19 -28.64
CA SER A 123 -13.39 8.32 -28.19
C SER A 123 -14.34 7.80 -29.26
N ALA A 124 -15.49 7.31 -28.82
CA ALA A 124 -16.59 6.91 -29.67
C ALA A 124 -17.91 7.40 -29.10
N THR A 125 -18.77 7.92 -29.98
CA THR A 125 -20.17 8.26 -29.66
C THR A 125 -21.08 7.32 -30.45
N GLY A 126 -22.07 6.72 -29.80
CA GLY A 126 -23.00 5.82 -30.46
C GLY A 126 -24.02 5.22 -29.49
N THR A 127 -24.80 4.27 -29.97
CA THR A 127 -25.87 3.62 -29.22
C THR A 127 -25.40 2.26 -28.67
N MET A 128 -25.86 1.91 -27.49
CA MET A 128 -25.59 0.61 -26.89
C MET A 128 -26.35 -0.49 -27.59
N PHE A 129 -25.72 -1.63 -27.76
CA PHE A 129 -26.33 -2.85 -28.26
C PHE A 129 -25.59 -4.10 -27.78
N ARG A 130 -26.22 -5.26 -27.90
CA ARG A 130 -25.56 -6.55 -27.65
C ARG A 130 -25.38 -7.29 -28.96
N THR A 131 -24.17 -7.79 -29.20
CA THR A 131 -23.85 -8.58 -30.39
C THR A 131 -24.55 -9.95 -30.36
N LYS A 132 -24.61 -10.64 -31.51
CA LYS A 132 -25.16 -12.02 -31.60
C LYS A 132 -24.43 -13.03 -30.69
N THR A 133 -23.16 -12.73 -30.33
CA THR A 133 -22.34 -13.55 -29.43
C THR A 133 -22.49 -13.14 -27.96
N GLY A 134 -23.36 -12.17 -27.66
CA GLY A 134 -23.64 -11.74 -26.29
C GLY A 134 -22.76 -10.57 -25.79
N GLU A 135 -21.83 -10.04 -26.58
CA GLU A 135 -20.93 -8.96 -26.14
C GLU A 135 -21.62 -7.61 -26.13
N LEU A 136 -21.55 -6.89 -24.99
CA LEU A 136 -22.06 -5.53 -24.87
C LEU A 136 -21.16 -4.57 -25.67
N SER A 137 -21.76 -3.76 -26.52
CA SER A 137 -21.01 -2.95 -27.51
C SER A 137 -21.65 -1.61 -27.75
N VAL A 138 -20.82 -0.64 -28.18
CA VAL A 138 -21.28 0.65 -28.72
C VAL A 138 -21.32 0.56 -30.24
N HIS A 139 -22.49 0.77 -30.85
CA HIS A 139 -22.63 0.97 -32.27
C HIS A 139 -22.23 2.42 -32.60
N SER A 140 -20.97 2.59 -33.03
CA SER A 140 -20.33 3.89 -33.14
C SER A 140 -20.82 4.69 -34.33
N ALA A 141 -21.48 5.81 -34.09
CA ALA A 141 -21.78 6.84 -35.11
C ALA A 141 -20.60 7.78 -35.32
N GLN A 142 -19.72 7.92 -34.31
CA GLN A 142 -18.49 8.69 -34.42
C GLN A 142 -17.34 7.95 -33.74
N ILE A 143 -16.15 8.11 -34.30
CA ILE A 143 -14.89 7.65 -33.66
C ILE A 143 -13.80 8.68 -33.95
N ARG A 144 -13.00 9.02 -32.91
CA ARG A 144 -11.96 10.05 -33.00
C ARG A 144 -10.70 9.58 -32.25
N LEU A 145 -9.55 9.97 -32.78
CA LEU A 145 -8.28 9.88 -32.06
C LEU A 145 -8.18 11.07 -31.10
N LEU A 146 -7.85 10.81 -29.83
CA LEU A 146 -7.61 11.82 -28.81
C LEU A 146 -6.12 11.97 -28.48
N SER A 147 -5.39 10.83 -28.48
CA SER A 147 -3.96 10.85 -28.20
C SER A 147 -3.25 9.71 -28.93
N LYS A 148 -2.18 10.05 -29.66
CA LYS A 148 -1.35 9.08 -30.37
C LYS A 148 -0.33 8.45 -29.44
N ALA A 149 -0.38 7.13 -29.29
CA ALA A 149 0.66 6.37 -28.60
C ALA A 149 1.86 6.16 -29.51
N LEU A 150 3.02 6.64 -29.09
CA LEU A 150 4.26 6.54 -29.88
C LEU A 150 5.03 5.26 -29.61
N ARG A 151 4.89 4.68 -28.41
CA ARG A 151 5.51 3.40 -28.06
C ARG A 151 4.49 2.27 -28.20
N PRO A 152 4.87 1.13 -28.80
CA PRO A 152 4.00 -0.04 -28.81
C PRO A 152 3.80 -0.58 -27.40
N LEU A 153 2.62 -1.11 -27.12
CA LEU A 153 2.38 -1.83 -25.87
C LEU A 153 3.14 -3.17 -25.89
N PRO A 154 3.55 -3.69 -24.72
CA PRO A 154 4.01 -5.06 -24.59
C PRO A 154 2.98 -6.06 -25.09
N ASP A 155 3.38 -7.31 -25.30
CA ASP A 155 2.46 -8.36 -25.71
C ASP A 155 1.30 -8.51 -24.72
N LYS A 156 0.08 -8.54 -25.22
CA LYS A 156 -1.13 -8.65 -24.38
C LYS A 156 -1.16 -9.96 -23.54
N PHE A 157 -0.53 -11.01 -24.03
CA PHE A 157 -0.53 -12.34 -23.40
C PHE A 157 0.64 -12.56 -22.43
N LEU A 158 1.77 -11.91 -22.69
CA LEU A 158 2.98 -12.05 -21.88
C LEU A 158 3.14 -10.90 -20.87
N GLY A 159 2.49 -9.74 -21.12
CA GLY A 159 2.64 -8.54 -20.30
C GLY A 159 4.09 -8.09 -20.19
N LEU A 160 4.44 -7.50 -19.06
CA LEU A 160 5.82 -7.29 -18.64
C LEU A 160 6.24 -8.47 -17.79
N THR A 161 7.03 -9.39 -18.34
CA THR A 161 7.50 -10.62 -17.66
C THR A 161 8.57 -10.33 -16.62
N ASP A 162 9.37 -9.31 -16.84
CA ASP A 162 10.41 -8.89 -15.91
C ASP A 162 9.82 -8.02 -14.78
N LEU A 163 9.96 -8.48 -13.53
CA LEU A 163 9.45 -7.80 -12.34
C LEU A 163 10.08 -6.41 -12.15
N GLU A 164 11.36 -6.25 -12.45
CA GLU A 164 12.04 -4.95 -12.31
C GLU A 164 11.45 -3.93 -13.27
N THR A 165 11.25 -4.31 -14.52
CA THR A 165 10.60 -3.47 -15.54
C THR A 165 9.16 -3.10 -15.12
N ARG A 166 8.39 -4.02 -14.52
CA ARG A 166 7.04 -3.73 -13.98
C ARG A 166 7.07 -2.62 -12.92
N TYR A 167 8.05 -2.64 -12.05
CA TYR A 167 8.18 -1.60 -11.01
C TYR A 167 8.65 -0.26 -11.57
N ARG A 168 9.60 -0.26 -12.51
CA ARG A 168 10.14 0.94 -13.15
C ARG A 168 9.15 1.59 -14.11
N GLN A 169 8.46 0.79 -14.91
CA GLN A 169 7.46 1.23 -15.89
C GLN A 169 6.04 0.92 -15.40
N ARG A 170 5.73 1.27 -14.16
CA ARG A 170 4.43 1.00 -13.53
C ARG A 170 3.25 1.49 -14.38
N TYR A 171 3.41 2.62 -15.08
CA TYR A 171 2.40 3.14 -16.00
C TYR A 171 2.12 2.19 -17.18
N VAL A 172 3.09 1.40 -17.62
CA VAL A 172 2.87 0.35 -18.62
C VAL A 172 2.25 -0.89 -17.97
N ASP A 173 2.78 -1.32 -16.82
CA ASP A 173 2.22 -2.44 -16.05
C ASP A 173 0.72 -2.24 -15.77
N LEU A 174 0.31 -1.05 -15.35
CA LEU A 174 -1.10 -0.71 -15.13
C LEU A 174 -1.97 -0.74 -16.41
N ILE A 175 -1.38 -0.60 -17.60
CA ILE A 175 -2.11 -0.73 -18.87
C ILE A 175 -2.37 -2.21 -19.19
N VAL A 176 -1.36 -3.07 -18.98
CA VAL A 176 -1.37 -4.44 -19.51
C VAL A 176 -1.69 -5.51 -18.47
N SER A 177 -1.62 -5.19 -17.18
CA SER A 177 -1.86 -6.12 -16.07
C SER A 177 -3.11 -5.74 -15.27
N PRO A 178 -4.24 -6.44 -15.46
CA PRO A 178 -5.44 -6.26 -14.65
C PRO A 178 -5.19 -6.53 -13.16
N ASP A 179 -4.36 -7.52 -12.84
CA ASP A 179 -4.06 -7.90 -11.45
C ASP A 179 -3.31 -6.76 -10.72
N SER A 180 -2.30 -6.15 -11.36
CA SER A 180 -1.62 -4.98 -10.78
C SER A 180 -2.59 -3.82 -10.52
N ARG A 181 -3.52 -3.58 -11.46
CA ARG A 181 -4.55 -2.55 -11.30
C ARG A 181 -5.47 -2.88 -10.13
N ALA A 182 -5.91 -4.14 -10.00
CA ALA A 182 -6.79 -4.59 -8.92
C ALA A 182 -6.17 -4.35 -7.54
N VAL A 183 -4.86 -4.57 -7.37
CA VAL A 183 -4.13 -4.31 -6.12
C VAL A 183 -4.28 -2.84 -5.71
N PHE A 184 -4.05 -1.88 -6.62
CA PHE A 184 -4.12 -0.45 -6.28
C PHE A 184 -5.55 0.04 -6.06
N VAL A 185 -6.53 -0.53 -6.78
CA VAL A 185 -7.96 -0.27 -6.52
C VAL A 185 -8.32 -0.78 -5.13
N MET A 186 -7.90 -1.99 -4.76
CA MET A 186 -8.14 -2.55 -3.43
C MET A 186 -7.43 -1.73 -2.35
N ARG A 187 -6.18 -1.31 -2.55
CA ARG A 187 -5.47 -0.40 -1.64
C ARG A 187 -6.29 0.86 -1.34
N SER A 188 -6.84 1.49 -2.39
CA SER A 188 -7.68 2.68 -2.23
C SER A 188 -8.95 2.40 -1.43
N LYS A 189 -9.61 1.25 -1.69
CA LYS A 189 -10.80 0.81 -0.93
C LYS A 189 -10.48 0.54 0.54
N ILE A 190 -9.35 -0.12 0.83
CA ILE A 190 -8.88 -0.39 2.20
C ILE A 190 -8.69 0.92 2.97
N ILE A 191 -7.93 1.87 2.43
CA ILE A 191 -7.67 3.16 3.09
C ILE A 191 -8.99 3.94 3.30
N SER A 192 -9.87 3.94 2.31
CA SER A 192 -11.19 4.57 2.43
C SER A 192 -12.07 3.90 3.49
N HIS A 193 -11.98 2.58 3.64
CA HIS A 193 -12.70 1.85 4.69
C HIS A 193 -12.13 2.17 6.08
N ILE A 194 -10.81 2.19 6.23
CA ILE A 194 -10.15 2.55 7.49
C ILE A 194 -10.63 3.94 7.95
N ARG A 195 -10.66 4.94 7.07
CA ARG A 195 -11.16 6.28 7.41
C ARG A 195 -12.61 6.24 7.93
N ARG A 196 -13.51 5.57 7.21
CA ARG A 196 -14.90 5.43 7.66
C ARG A 196 -15.02 4.69 9.01
N PHE A 197 -14.20 3.68 9.22
CA PHE A 197 -14.17 2.93 10.47
C PHE A 197 -13.74 3.81 11.66
N MET A 198 -12.70 4.63 11.47
CA MET A 198 -12.18 5.54 12.48
C MET A 198 -13.17 6.70 12.75
N ASP A 199 -13.71 7.31 11.69
CA ASP A 199 -14.68 8.40 11.79
C ASP A 199 -15.95 7.96 12.54
N ALA A 200 -16.47 6.75 12.25
CA ALA A 200 -17.63 6.18 12.94
C ALA A 200 -17.39 5.99 14.46
N ARG A 201 -16.13 5.88 14.87
CA ARG A 201 -15.70 5.75 16.27
C ARG A 201 -15.24 7.07 16.89
N ARG A 202 -15.52 8.20 16.20
CA ARG A 202 -15.22 9.57 16.65
C ARG A 202 -13.73 9.89 16.74
N PHE A 203 -12.88 9.20 15.98
CA PHE A 203 -11.51 9.63 15.78
C PHE A 203 -11.46 10.77 14.77
N MET A 204 -10.64 11.77 15.04
CA MET A 204 -10.40 12.90 14.14
C MET A 204 -9.13 12.65 13.32
N GLU A 205 -9.24 12.65 11.99
CA GLU A 205 -8.05 12.63 11.12
C GLU A 205 -7.31 13.97 11.23
N VAL A 206 -6.01 13.90 11.46
CA VAL A 206 -5.14 15.08 11.59
C VAL A 206 -3.92 14.93 10.71
N GLU A 207 -3.24 16.05 10.46
CA GLU A 207 -1.94 16.10 9.80
C GLU A 207 -0.92 16.74 10.74
N THR A 208 0.20 16.07 10.95
CA THR A 208 1.33 16.58 11.73
C THR A 208 2.54 16.78 10.84
N PRO A 209 3.58 17.54 11.27
CA PRO A 209 4.72 17.83 10.42
C PRO A 209 5.44 16.57 9.93
N MET A 210 5.81 16.52 8.65
CA MET A 210 6.71 15.50 8.10
C MET A 210 8.19 15.87 8.30
N MET A 211 8.51 17.15 8.47
CA MET A 211 9.86 17.64 8.76
C MET A 211 9.95 17.97 10.24
N HIS A 212 10.84 17.29 10.95
CA HIS A 212 11.05 17.44 12.38
C HIS A 212 12.37 18.13 12.66
N TYR A 213 12.42 18.94 13.72
CA TYR A 213 13.67 19.48 14.25
C TYR A 213 14.43 18.42 15.04
N ILE A 214 13.69 17.58 15.76
CA ILE A 214 14.18 16.48 16.57
C ILE A 214 13.46 15.23 16.08
N PRO A 215 14.16 14.23 15.51
CA PRO A 215 13.54 12.97 15.14
C PRO A 215 13.26 12.15 16.38
N GLY A 216 12.08 11.52 16.45
CA GLY A 216 11.65 10.69 17.57
C GLY A 216 10.35 9.97 17.28
N GLY A 217 9.85 9.20 18.25
CA GLY A 217 8.63 8.38 18.15
C GLY A 217 8.88 6.96 17.65
N ALA A 218 10.09 6.62 17.21
CA ALA A 218 10.50 5.26 16.88
C ALA A 218 12.02 5.13 16.93
N THR A 219 12.51 3.92 17.16
CA THR A 219 13.92 3.57 17.02
C THR A 219 14.20 3.31 15.55
N ALA A 220 14.73 4.30 14.85
CA ALA A 220 15.00 4.24 13.41
C ALA A 220 15.97 5.33 12.97
N LYS A 221 16.77 5.09 11.94
CA LYS A 221 17.69 6.07 11.38
C LYS A 221 16.95 7.08 10.49
N PRO A 222 16.98 8.42 10.79
CA PRO A 222 16.26 9.41 10.01
C PRO A 222 17.02 9.81 8.73
N PHE A 223 16.28 10.30 7.72
CA PHE A 223 16.86 11.09 6.64
C PHE A 223 17.06 12.53 7.12
N LYS A 224 18.23 13.10 6.83
CA LYS A 224 18.60 14.49 7.17
C LYS A 224 18.43 15.39 5.96
N THR A 225 17.92 16.59 6.17
CA THR A 225 17.83 17.67 5.18
C THR A 225 18.22 19.01 5.80
N HIS A 226 18.31 20.09 5.02
CA HIS A 226 18.68 21.42 5.46
C HIS A 226 17.65 22.46 5.01
N HIS A 227 17.16 23.27 5.93
CA HIS A 227 16.27 24.41 5.64
C HIS A 227 17.10 25.66 5.37
N ASN A 228 17.29 26.03 4.10
CA ASN A 228 18.20 27.12 3.70
C ASN A 228 17.86 28.47 4.33
N ALA A 229 16.58 28.87 4.32
CA ALA A 229 16.17 30.18 4.82
C ALA A 229 16.35 30.32 6.35
N LEU A 230 16.24 29.26 7.11
CA LEU A 230 16.43 29.22 8.55
C LEU A 230 17.85 28.77 8.94
N SER A 231 18.67 28.37 7.96
CA SER A 231 20.03 27.85 8.16
C SER A 231 20.11 26.78 9.25
N MET A 232 19.18 25.78 9.18
CA MET A 232 19.07 24.75 10.19
C MET A 232 18.85 23.38 9.57
N ASP A 233 19.39 22.37 10.23
CA ASP A 233 19.17 20.98 9.88
C ASP A 233 17.78 20.51 10.34
N MET A 234 17.15 19.72 9.51
CA MET A 234 15.87 19.08 9.78
C MET A 234 15.92 17.59 9.39
N TYR A 235 14.94 16.86 9.82
CA TYR A 235 14.86 15.43 9.57
C TYR A 235 13.48 15.09 8.99
N LEU A 236 13.43 14.15 8.05
CA LEU A 236 12.16 13.53 7.69
C LEU A 236 11.72 12.62 8.84
N ARG A 237 10.47 12.69 9.24
CA ARG A 237 9.95 11.99 10.41
C ARG A 237 10.07 10.46 10.27
N VAL A 238 10.42 9.79 11.35
CA VAL A 238 10.42 8.34 11.46
C VAL A 238 9.06 7.81 11.97
N ALA A 239 8.31 8.65 12.68
CA ALA A 239 6.96 8.43 13.19
C ALA A 239 6.29 9.78 13.56
N PRO A 240 4.95 9.91 13.51
CA PRO A 240 4.22 11.11 13.97
C PRO A 240 3.94 11.10 15.50
N GLU A 241 4.27 10.03 16.21
CA GLU A 241 3.90 9.69 17.58
C GLU A 241 3.95 10.87 18.56
N LEU A 242 5.13 11.54 18.67
CA LEU A 242 5.30 12.61 19.66
C LEU A 242 4.42 13.84 19.38
N TYR A 243 4.07 14.09 18.12
CA TYR A 243 3.12 15.15 17.76
C TYR A 243 1.67 14.76 18.03
N LEU A 244 1.29 13.52 17.76
CA LEU A 244 -0.07 13.02 18.03
C LEU A 244 -0.35 12.99 19.55
N LYS A 245 0.64 12.62 20.37
CA LYS A 245 0.56 12.70 21.83
C LYS A 245 0.40 14.14 22.33
N ARG A 246 1.06 15.12 21.71
CA ARG A 246 0.85 16.54 22.03
C ARG A 246 -0.60 16.99 21.76
N LEU A 247 -1.27 16.40 20.75
CA LEU A 247 -2.68 16.68 20.49
C LEU A 247 -3.59 16.10 21.59
N THR A 248 -3.27 14.94 22.15
CA THR A 248 -4.02 14.40 23.30
C THR A 248 -3.80 15.22 24.55
N VAL A 249 -2.59 15.76 24.79
CA VAL A 249 -2.36 16.78 25.84
C VAL A 249 -3.23 18.02 25.58
N GLY A 250 -3.39 18.41 24.31
CA GLY A 250 -4.21 19.56 23.89
C GLY A 250 -5.73 19.33 23.99
N GLY A 251 -6.17 18.13 24.41
CA GLY A 251 -7.59 17.82 24.65
C GLY A 251 -8.31 17.14 23.48
N PHE A 252 -7.59 16.65 22.46
CA PHE A 252 -8.20 15.80 21.43
C PHE A 252 -8.17 14.34 21.90
N ASP A 253 -9.31 13.85 22.36
CA ASP A 253 -9.42 12.51 22.97
C ASP A 253 -9.14 11.35 22.01
N ARG A 254 -9.38 11.54 20.71
CA ARG A 254 -9.21 10.50 19.69
C ARG A 254 -8.70 11.13 18.40
N VAL A 255 -7.47 10.82 18.05
CA VAL A 255 -6.84 11.32 16.83
C VAL A 255 -6.21 10.18 16.03
N TYR A 256 -6.18 10.32 14.71
CA TYR A 256 -5.42 9.43 13.85
C TYR A 256 -4.81 10.18 12.68
N GLU A 257 -3.73 9.64 12.14
CA GLU A 257 -3.07 10.12 10.93
C GLU A 257 -2.74 8.94 10.03
N ILE A 258 -3.10 9.00 8.74
CA ILE A 258 -2.65 8.06 7.72
C ILE A 258 -1.70 8.81 6.81
N ASN A 259 -0.39 8.58 6.95
CA ASN A 259 0.59 9.34 6.19
C ASN A 259 1.92 8.60 6.03
N ARG A 260 2.89 9.26 5.38
CA ARG A 260 4.23 8.74 5.12
C ARG A 260 5.15 8.91 6.32
N ASN A 261 5.94 7.86 6.56
CA ASN A 261 7.11 7.88 7.43
C ASN A 261 8.35 7.48 6.62
N PHE A 262 9.52 7.89 7.09
CA PHE A 262 10.78 7.77 6.38
C PHE A 262 11.83 7.15 7.30
N ARG A 263 12.43 6.01 6.89
CA ARG A 263 13.51 5.36 7.63
C ARG A 263 14.67 5.09 6.69
N ASN A 264 15.84 5.61 7.04
CA ASN A 264 17.06 5.50 6.23
C ASN A 264 17.74 4.14 6.46
N GLU A 265 17.05 3.10 6.10
CA GLU A 265 17.41 1.69 6.30
C GLU A 265 17.52 0.95 4.96
N GLY A 266 17.86 -0.33 5.02
CA GLY A 266 17.98 -1.18 3.84
C GLY A 266 16.65 -1.40 3.11
N VAL A 267 16.72 -1.56 1.79
CA VAL A 267 15.56 -1.91 0.94
C VAL A 267 15.45 -3.43 0.82
N SER A 268 14.26 -3.98 1.09
CA SER A 268 13.98 -5.41 0.98
C SER A 268 12.58 -5.67 0.38
N THR A 269 12.15 -6.92 0.34
CA THR A 269 10.76 -7.26 0.00
C THR A 269 9.74 -6.80 1.06
N ARG A 270 10.21 -6.45 2.27
CA ARG A 270 9.38 -6.04 3.42
C ARG A 270 9.56 -4.57 3.80
N HIS A 271 10.65 -3.91 3.33
CA HIS A 271 11.02 -2.56 3.73
C HIS A 271 11.23 -1.65 2.52
N ASN A 272 10.64 -0.48 2.57
CA ASN A 272 10.86 0.64 1.65
C ASN A 272 11.21 1.87 2.49
N PRO A 273 12.17 2.70 2.08
CA PRO A 273 12.62 3.85 2.90
C PRO A 273 11.52 4.86 3.20
N GLU A 274 10.51 4.91 2.36
CA GLU A 274 9.28 5.69 2.49
C GLU A 274 8.09 4.73 2.47
N PHE A 275 7.25 4.76 3.51
CA PHE A 275 6.13 3.83 3.66
C PHE A 275 4.94 4.52 4.33
N THR A 276 3.75 3.94 4.16
CA THR A 276 2.52 4.46 4.74
C THR A 276 2.19 3.70 6.03
N MET A 277 1.94 4.48 7.10
CA MET A 277 1.37 3.98 8.36
C MET A 277 0.08 4.72 8.68
N MET A 278 -0.78 4.08 9.45
CA MET A 278 -1.76 4.75 10.29
C MET A 278 -1.24 4.72 11.72
N GLU A 279 -1.24 5.87 12.39
CA GLU A 279 -1.09 5.95 13.84
C GLU A 279 -2.33 6.58 14.43
N PHE A 280 -2.82 6.06 15.56
CA PHE A 280 -3.97 6.59 16.26
C PHE A 280 -3.78 6.54 17.77
N TYR A 281 -4.37 7.51 18.47
CA TYR A 281 -4.27 7.67 19.92
C TYR A 281 -5.66 7.86 20.50
N TRP A 282 -5.90 7.16 21.61
CA TRP A 282 -7.20 7.11 22.25
C TRP A 282 -7.05 7.37 23.78
N ALA A 283 -7.44 8.56 24.20
CA ALA A 283 -7.47 8.94 25.61
C ALA A 283 -8.48 8.07 26.39
N TYR A 284 -8.08 7.72 27.63
CA TYR A 284 -8.85 6.86 28.55
C TYR A 284 -9.03 5.41 28.10
N ALA A 285 -8.27 4.97 27.08
CA ALA A 285 -8.17 3.59 26.64
C ALA A 285 -6.89 2.94 27.16
N ARG A 286 -6.86 1.61 27.11
CA ARG A 286 -5.70 0.76 27.43
C ARG A 286 -5.24 0.03 26.17
N TYR A 287 -4.03 -0.52 26.20
CA TYR A 287 -3.49 -1.34 25.11
C TYR A 287 -4.40 -2.53 24.74
N THR A 288 -5.18 -3.06 25.70
CA THR A 288 -6.17 -4.12 25.42
C THR A 288 -7.33 -3.66 24.57
N ASP A 289 -7.75 -2.40 24.73
CA ASP A 289 -8.84 -1.81 23.93
C ASP A 289 -8.37 -1.59 22.48
N LEU A 290 -7.06 -1.32 22.28
CA LEU A 290 -6.47 -1.24 20.94
C LEU A 290 -6.44 -2.61 20.25
N MET A 291 -6.09 -3.68 20.97
CA MET A 291 -6.15 -5.04 20.40
C MET A 291 -7.56 -5.38 19.92
N ASP A 292 -8.60 -5.01 20.69
CA ASP A 292 -9.99 -5.30 20.34
C ASP A 292 -10.45 -4.53 19.09
N ILE A 293 -10.16 -3.22 19.00
CA ILE A 293 -10.53 -2.39 17.85
C ILE A 293 -9.76 -2.80 16.59
N THR A 294 -8.48 -3.20 16.72
CA THR A 294 -7.66 -3.67 15.61
C THR A 294 -8.16 -5.01 15.08
N GLU A 295 -8.53 -5.92 15.96
CA GLU A 295 -9.15 -7.20 15.57
C GLU A 295 -10.46 -6.98 14.81
N GLU A 296 -11.33 -6.04 15.26
CA GLU A 296 -12.56 -5.66 14.58
C GLU A 296 -12.27 -5.07 13.19
N LEU A 297 -11.35 -4.10 13.09
CA LEU A 297 -10.94 -3.48 11.83
C LEU A 297 -10.45 -4.52 10.82
N LEU A 298 -9.56 -5.41 11.24
CA LEU A 298 -8.99 -6.43 10.35
C LEU A 298 -10.04 -7.43 9.84
N ARG A 299 -11.05 -7.79 10.64
CA ARG A 299 -12.19 -8.59 10.20
C ARG A 299 -13.00 -7.89 9.11
N GLU A 300 -13.33 -6.60 9.32
CA GLU A 300 -14.06 -5.83 8.31
C GLU A 300 -13.27 -5.69 7.00
N LEU A 301 -11.96 -5.50 7.09
CA LEU A 301 -11.09 -5.41 5.91
C LEU A 301 -10.96 -6.75 5.16
N ALA A 302 -10.96 -7.88 5.86
CA ALA A 302 -10.99 -9.20 5.23
C ALA A 302 -12.32 -9.42 4.48
N LEU A 303 -13.44 -9.04 5.08
CA LEU A 303 -14.75 -9.07 4.42
C LEU A 303 -14.79 -8.16 3.20
N LEU A 304 -14.20 -6.96 3.27
CA LEU A 304 -14.10 -6.03 2.14
C LEU A 304 -13.28 -6.63 0.97
N ALA A 305 -12.16 -7.30 1.29
CA ALA A 305 -11.22 -7.78 0.28
C ALA A 305 -11.67 -9.11 -0.34
N TYR A 306 -12.22 -10.02 0.46
CA TYR A 306 -12.49 -11.41 0.07
C TYR A 306 -13.95 -11.83 0.21
N GLY A 307 -14.82 -10.99 0.80
CA GLY A 307 -16.19 -11.39 1.14
C GLY A 307 -16.28 -12.43 2.27
N ASN A 308 -15.15 -12.78 2.89
CA ASN A 308 -15.02 -13.78 3.96
C ASN A 308 -13.89 -13.40 4.90
N THR A 309 -13.98 -13.82 6.17
CA THR A 309 -12.90 -13.63 7.15
C THR A 309 -11.78 -14.66 7.03
N ALA A 310 -12.03 -15.80 6.39
CA ALA A 310 -11.03 -16.83 6.11
C ALA A 310 -10.59 -16.76 4.65
N PHE A 311 -9.30 -16.56 4.41
CA PHE A 311 -8.71 -16.39 3.08
C PHE A 311 -7.31 -17.01 3.00
N SER A 312 -6.72 -17.03 1.81
CA SER A 312 -5.34 -17.51 1.62
C SER A 312 -4.41 -16.34 1.35
N TYR A 313 -3.25 -16.37 1.98
CA TYR A 313 -2.12 -15.47 1.73
C TYR A 313 -0.85 -16.28 1.49
N GLN A 314 -0.21 -16.13 0.32
CA GLN A 314 0.99 -16.89 -0.09
C GLN A 314 0.84 -18.40 0.16
N ALA A 315 -0.29 -18.96 -0.28
CA ALA A 315 -0.70 -20.35 -0.10
C ALA A 315 -0.98 -20.79 1.35
N GLN A 316 -0.90 -19.89 2.33
CA GLN A 316 -1.28 -20.17 3.72
C GLN A 316 -2.70 -19.71 4.01
N ARG A 317 -3.49 -20.57 4.67
CA ARG A 317 -4.83 -20.19 5.11
C ARG A 317 -4.77 -19.37 6.38
N LEU A 318 -5.35 -18.18 6.34
CA LEU A 318 -5.55 -17.29 7.47
C LEU A 318 -7.03 -17.24 7.84
N ASP A 319 -7.33 -17.09 9.13
CA ASP A 319 -8.71 -16.95 9.63
C ASP A 319 -8.80 -15.79 10.62
N PHE A 320 -9.43 -14.69 10.17
CA PHE A 320 -9.71 -13.51 11.00
C PHE A 320 -11.07 -13.59 11.70
N GLY A 321 -11.86 -14.63 11.44
CA GLY A 321 -13.14 -14.89 12.12
C GLY A 321 -12.95 -15.42 13.54
N ALA A 322 -11.87 -16.18 13.78
CA ALA A 322 -11.50 -16.62 15.10
C ALA A 322 -10.94 -15.46 15.96
N ALA A 323 -11.00 -15.58 17.28
CA ALA A 323 -10.34 -14.64 18.18
C ALA A 323 -8.81 -14.69 17.98
N PHE A 324 -8.17 -13.52 17.89
CA PHE A 324 -6.72 -13.45 17.75
C PHE A 324 -6.04 -13.91 19.03
N ALA A 325 -5.00 -14.74 18.89
CA ALA A 325 -4.24 -15.22 20.04
C ALA A 325 -3.54 -14.05 20.75
N ARG A 326 -3.47 -14.11 22.08
CA ARG A 326 -2.75 -13.14 22.94
C ARG A 326 -1.75 -13.90 23.78
N VAL A 327 -0.47 -13.74 23.49
CA VAL A 327 0.63 -14.50 24.08
C VAL A 327 1.67 -13.54 24.67
N ARG A 328 2.14 -13.79 25.89
CA ARG A 328 3.23 -12.99 26.48
C ARG A 328 4.55 -13.31 25.77
N LEU A 329 5.39 -12.29 25.58
CA LEU A 329 6.70 -12.45 24.95
C LEU A 329 7.54 -13.52 25.66
N GLU A 330 7.62 -13.47 27.00
CA GLU A 330 8.35 -14.45 27.79
C GLU A 330 7.84 -15.90 27.59
N ASP A 331 6.51 -16.07 27.52
CA ASP A 331 5.90 -17.39 27.31
C ASP A 331 6.16 -17.93 25.93
N SER A 332 6.18 -17.06 24.90
CA SER A 332 6.46 -17.45 23.53
C SER A 332 7.91 -17.96 23.37
N VAL A 333 8.89 -17.25 23.92
CA VAL A 333 10.31 -17.65 23.89
C VAL A 333 10.54 -18.91 24.74
N LYS A 334 9.91 -18.98 25.90
CA LYS A 334 9.98 -20.18 26.79
C LYS A 334 9.45 -21.43 26.05
N ALA A 335 8.37 -21.30 25.29
CA ALA A 335 7.82 -22.41 24.50
C ALA A 335 8.75 -22.85 23.36
N ALA A 336 9.51 -21.91 22.79
CA ALA A 336 10.44 -22.20 21.70
C ALA A 336 11.76 -22.82 22.14
N ILE A 337 12.14 -22.71 23.42
CA ILE A 337 13.39 -23.25 23.98
C ILE A 337 13.07 -24.39 24.97
N ALA A 338 13.33 -25.63 24.55
CA ALA A 338 13.05 -26.81 25.37
C ALA A 338 13.73 -26.74 26.76
N GLY A 339 12.94 -26.90 27.81
CA GLY A 339 13.42 -26.91 29.19
C GLY A 339 13.67 -25.54 29.83
N MET A 340 13.39 -24.44 29.09
CA MET A 340 13.50 -23.09 29.63
C MET A 340 12.44 -22.83 30.72
N THR A 341 12.87 -22.29 31.83
CA THR A 341 12.00 -21.93 32.97
C THR A 341 11.67 -20.43 32.95
N ALA A 342 10.60 -20.01 33.62
CA ALA A 342 10.23 -18.59 33.72
C ALA A 342 11.37 -17.73 34.31
N LYS A 343 12.13 -18.26 35.31
CA LYS A 343 13.26 -17.52 35.88
C LYS A 343 14.38 -17.26 34.86
N GLN A 344 14.58 -18.18 33.94
CA GLN A 344 15.60 -18.06 32.91
C GLN A 344 15.24 -17.04 31.81
N CYS A 345 13.96 -16.62 31.67
CA CYS A 345 13.56 -15.55 30.78
C CYS A 345 14.20 -14.19 31.09
N ARG A 346 14.66 -13.99 32.34
CA ARG A 346 15.33 -12.75 32.81
C ARG A 346 16.75 -12.97 33.29
N ASP A 347 17.30 -14.17 33.11
CA ASP A 347 18.69 -14.49 33.46
C ASP A 347 19.61 -14.13 32.30
N ILE A 348 20.33 -13.01 32.45
CA ILE A 348 21.22 -12.46 31.41
C ILE A 348 22.25 -13.48 30.93
N GLU A 349 22.88 -14.23 31.83
CA GLU A 349 23.92 -15.21 31.47
C GLU A 349 23.32 -16.41 30.72
N TYR A 350 22.14 -16.85 31.13
CA TYR A 350 21.41 -17.89 30.40
C TYR A 350 21.02 -17.40 28.99
N LEU A 351 20.43 -16.19 28.87
CA LEU A 351 20.02 -15.64 27.59
C LEU A 351 21.22 -15.43 26.64
N ARG A 352 22.35 -14.91 27.16
CA ARG A 352 23.60 -14.79 26.36
C ARG A 352 24.08 -16.15 25.87
N SER A 353 24.00 -17.19 26.71
CA SER A 353 24.36 -18.55 26.30
C SER A 353 23.46 -19.06 25.17
N GLN A 354 22.15 -18.76 25.22
CA GLN A 354 21.17 -19.14 24.20
C GLN A 354 21.38 -18.38 22.89
N CYS A 355 21.70 -17.07 22.94
CA CYS A 355 22.05 -16.27 21.77
C CYS A 355 23.36 -16.79 21.12
N THR A 356 24.38 -17.03 21.94
CA THR A 356 25.68 -17.57 21.47
C THR A 356 25.51 -18.94 20.78
N ALA A 357 24.74 -19.85 21.37
CA ALA A 357 24.49 -21.18 20.80
C ALA A 357 23.81 -21.12 19.42
N ARG A 358 23.05 -20.05 19.15
CA ARG A 358 22.31 -19.81 17.90
C ARG A 358 22.98 -18.82 16.97
N LYS A 359 24.18 -18.32 17.35
CA LYS A 359 24.94 -17.31 16.59
C LYS A 359 24.18 -15.97 16.41
N ILE A 360 23.28 -15.66 17.32
CA ILE A 360 22.59 -14.36 17.37
C ILE A 360 23.60 -13.34 17.91
N LYS A 361 23.73 -12.22 17.20
CA LYS A 361 24.61 -11.12 17.63
C LYS A 361 23.95 -10.34 18.75
N PHE A 362 24.72 -9.95 19.74
CA PHE A 362 24.30 -9.07 20.83
C PHE A 362 25.49 -8.27 21.33
N ASP A 363 25.20 -7.14 21.96
CA ASP A 363 26.21 -6.29 22.56
C ASP A 363 26.46 -6.71 24.02
N ARG A 364 27.70 -6.45 24.50
CA ARG A 364 28.07 -6.80 25.87
C ARG A 364 27.20 -6.09 26.92
N ASN A 365 26.66 -4.93 26.58
CA ASN A 365 25.83 -4.12 27.48
C ASN A 365 24.32 -4.40 27.35
N ASP A 366 23.92 -5.29 26.43
CA ASP A 366 22.51 -5.64 26.28
C ASP A 366 22.01 -6.31 27.57
N GLY A 367 20.88 -5.80 28.05
CA GLY A 367 20.17 -6.35 29.18
C GLY A 367 19.33 -7.57 28.79
N TRP A 368 18.62 -8.12 29.77
CA TRP A 368 17.80 -9.30 29.55
C TRP A 368 16.69 -9.07 28.52
N GLY A 369 16.14 -7.85 28.47
CA GLY A 369 15.04 -7.50 27.58
C GLY A 369 15.44 -7.53 26.10
N LYS A 370 16.58 -6.94 25.74
CA LYS A 370 17.12 -6.99 24.38
C LYS A 370 17.49 -8.41 23.95
N LEU A 371 18.13 -9.18 24.86
CA LEU A 371 18.51 -10.57 24.58
C LEU A 371 17.26 -11.45 24.37
N LEU A 372 16.21 -11.26 25.18
CA LEU A 372 14.96 -12.00 25.04
C LEU A 372 14.25 -11.65 23.72
N LEU A 373 14.23 -10.36 23.35
CA LEU A 373 13.66 -9.90 22.09
C LEU A 373 14.40 -10.50 20.89
N SER A 374 15.75 -10.52 20.90
CA SER A 374 16.54 -11.14 19.84
C SER A 374 16.27 -12.65 19.69
N LEU A 375 16.03 -13.34 20.81
CA LEU A 375 15.62 -14.75 20.78
C LEU A 375 14.20 -14.93 20.22
N PHE A 376 13.28 -14.02 20.52
CA PHE A 376 11.93 -14.00 19.95
C PHE A 376 11.95 -13.82 18.44
N GLU A 377 12.66 -12.81 17.94
CA GLU A 377 12.80 -12.52 16.52
C GLU A 377 13.35 -13.71 15.73
N GLU A 378 14.35 -14.39 16.27
CA GLU A 378 14.97 -15.55 15.61
C GLU A 378 14.13 -16.82 15.67
N LEU A 379 13.46 -17.10 16.81
CA LEU A 379 12.87 -18.41 17.06
C LEU A 379 11.34 -18.44 16.89
N VAL A 380 10.67 -17.32 17.09
CA VAL A 380 9.21 -17.28 17.24
C VAL A 380 8.54 -16.52 16.10
N GLU A 381 9.02 -15.32 15.77
CA GLU A 381 8.36 -14.39 14.83
C GLU A 381 7.93 -15.04 13.53
N ALA A 382 8.86 -15.69 12.82
CA ALA A 382 8.58 -16.32 11.53
C ALA A 382 7.54 -17.45 11.59
N ASN A 383 7.28 -18.00 12.78
CA ASN A 383 6.35 -19.09 13.01
C ASN A 383 4.94 -18.62 13.38
N LEU A 384 4.74 -17.33 13.62
CA LEU A 384 3.43 -16.72 13.95
C LEU A 384 2.58 -16.55 12.68
N GLN A 385 1.96 -17.64 12.25
CA GLN A 385 1.21 -17.66 11.00
C GLN A 385 -0.20 -17.05 11.14
N GLN A 386 -0.97 -17.50 12.14
CA GLN A 386 -2.28 -16.94 12.44
C GLN A 386 -2.15 -15.62 13.21
N PRO A 387 -3.16 -14.73 13.15
CA PRO A 387 -3.13 -13.46 13.86
C PRO A 387 -2.83 -13.67 15.36
N THR A 388 -1.73 -13.11 15.82
CA THR A 388 -1.25 -13.29 17.19
C THR A 388 -0.70 -11.99 17.75
N PHE A 389 -1.29 -11.50 18.83
CA PHE A 389 -0.74 -10.41 19.62
C PHE A 389 0.32 -10.98 20.57
N ILE A 390 1.55 -10.52 20.43
CA ILE A 390 2.61 -10.73 21.43
C ILE A 390 2.56 -9.55 22.38
N THR A 391 2.47 -9.81 23.66
CA THR A 391 2.21 -8.81 24.70
C THR A 391 3.30 -8.79 25.77
N HIS A 392 3.30 -7.74 26.61
CA HIS A 392 4.19 -7.64 27.76
C HIS A 392 5.66 -7.61 27.37
N TYR A 393 6.03 -6.62 26.57
CA TYR A 393 7.42 -6.37 26.16
C TYR A 393 8.25 -5.83 27.33
N PRO A 394 9.56 -6.17 27.39
CA PRO A 394 10.46 -5.57 28.38
C PRO A 394 10.53 -4.04 28.26
N MET A 395 10.60 -3.35 29.39
CA MET A 395 10.73 -1.89 29.47
C MET A 395 11.97 -1.39 28.74
N GLU A 396 13.06 -2.12 28.78
CA GLU A 396 14.33 -1.82 28.12
C GLU A 396 14.17 -1.56 26.60
N VAL A 397 13.27 -2.28 25.93
CA VAL A 397 13.00 -2.17 24.48
C VAL A 397 11.71 -1.40 24.18
N SER A 398 11.17 -0.68 25.16
CA SER A 398 9.86 -0.01 25.04
C SER A 398 9.90 1.41 25.66
N PRO A 399 10.71 2.33 25.13
CA PRO A 399 11.03 3.60 25.79
C PRO A 399 9.85 4.58 25.92
N LEU A 400 8.75 4.39 25.16
CA LEU A 400 7.58 5.28 25.13
C LEU A 400 6.34 4.63 25.78
N SER A 401 6.44 3.35 26.18
CA SER A 401 5.32 2.60 26.74
C SER A 401 5.28 2.69 28.27
N ARG A 402 4.05 2.73 28.81
CA ARG A 402 3.81 2.66 30.26
C ARG A 402 4.24 1.31 30.81
N ARG A 403 4.80 1.30 32.02
CA ARG A 403 5.11 0.06 32.76
C ARG A 403 3.82 -0.62 33.23
N CYS A 404 3.83 -1.94 33.30
CA CYS A 404 2.76 -2.67 33.95
C CYS A 404 2.73 -2.35 35.45
N ASP A 405 1.53 -2.27 36.04
CA ASP A 405 1.39 -2.00 37.50
C ASP A 405 1.94 -3.11 38.36
N ASP A 406 1.85 -4.38 37.93
CA ASP A 406 2.28 -5.56 38.67
C ASP A 406 3.77 -5.90 38.47
N ASP A 407 4.40 -5.37 37.43
CA ASP A 407 5.80 -5.70 37.08
C ASP A 407 6.46 -4.52 36.34
N ALA A 408 7.24 -3.74 37.05
CA ALA A 408 7.88 -2.53 36.52
C ALA A 408 8.97 -2.78 35.47
N GLU A 409 9.42 -4.01 35.27
CA GLU A 409 10.38 -4.38 34.22
C GLU A 409 9.70 -4.67 32.87
N ILE A 410 8.35 -4.76 32.87
CA ILE A 410 7.49 -5.06 31.72
C ILE A 410 6.63 -3.85 31.40
N THR A 411 6.22 -3.73 30.15
CA THR A 411 5.34 -2.66 29.66
C THR A 411 4.00 -3.20 29.15
N ASP A 412 2.97 -2.36 29.23
CA ASP A 412 1.63 -2.56 28.64
C ASP A 412 1.70 -2.35 27.11
N ARG A 413 2.42 -3.21 26.38
CA ARG A 413 2.69 -3.15 24.96
C ARG A 413 2.33 -4.46 24.27
N PHE A 414 1.90 -4.37 23.03
CA PHE A 414 1.76 -5.50 22.12
C PHE A 414 2.34 -5.19 20.74
N GLU A 415 2.66 -6.24 20.02
CA GLU A 415 2.81 -6.24 18.57
C GLU A 415 1.92 -7.32 17.99
N LEU A 416 1.28 -7.03 16.85
CA LEU A 416 0.45 -7.98 16.11
C LEU A 416 1.25 -8.61 14.99
N PHE A 417 1.37 -9.93 15.00
CA PHE A 417 2.01 -10.71 13.95
C PHE A 417 0.97 -11.49 13.14
N ILE A 418 1.12 -11.47 11.82
CA ILE A 418 0.32 -12.27 10.88
C ILE A 418 1.24 -12.75 9.75
N ALA A 419 1.20 -14.04 9.44
CA ALA A 419 2.04 -14.67 8.43
C ALA A 419 3.54 -14.39 8.63
N GLY A 420 4.01 -14.46 9.88
CA GLY A 420 5.40 -14.22 10.27
C GLY A 420 5.87 -12.78 10.06
N ARG A 421 4.97 -11.80 10.15
CA ARG A 421 5.27 -10.37 9.96
C ARG A 421 4.54 -9.52 10.98
N GLU A 422 5.23 -8.55 11.55
CA GLU A 422 4.62 -7.47 12.32
C GLU A 422 3.70 -6.62 11.41
N ILE A 423 2.45 -6.47 11.84
CA ILE A 423 1.42 -5.66 11.17
C ILE A 423 1.13 -4.39 11.94
N ALA A 424 1.12 -4.48 13.28
CA ALA A 424 0.83 -3.37 14.18
C ALA A 424 1.64 -3.45 15.46
N ASN A 425 1.85 -2.28 16.10
CA ASN A 425 2.51 -2.12 17.38
C ASN A 425 1.73 -1.08 18.19
N GLY A 426 1.32 -1.41 19.42
CA GLY A 426 0.52 -0.53 20.24
C GLY A 426 0.79 -0.73 21.73
N PHE A 427 0.52 0.33 22.51
CA PHE A 427 0.76 0.29 23.95
C PHE A 427 -0.07 1.33 24.69
N SER A 428 -0.19 1.12 26.03
CA SER A 428 -0.57 2.19 26.93
C SER A 428 0.59 3.17 27.03
N GLU A 429 0.29 4.45 26.82
CA GLU A 429 1.31 5.50 26.71
C GLU A 429 1.95 5.85 28.05
N LEU A 430 3.25 6.06 28.05
CA LEU A 430 3.93 6.66 29.17
C LEU A 430 3.54 8.13 29.28
N ASN A 431 2.85 8.48 30.36
CA ASN A 431 2.38 9.86 30.63
C ASN A 431 3.03 10.49 31.85
N ASP A 432 4.00 9.83 32.47
CA ASP A 432 4.84 10.38 33.53
C ASP A 432 6.03 11.12 32.92
N PRO A 433 6.11 12.47 33.05
CA PRO A 433 7.19 13.27 32.45
C PRO A 433 8.57 12.96 33.02
N GLU A 434 8.67 12.57 34.30
CA GLU A 434 9.95 12.27 34.94
C GLU A 434 10.50 10.93 34.47
N ASP A 435 9.67 9.88 34.41
CA ASP A 435 10.07 8.57 33.86
C ASP A 435 10.42 8.73 32.36
N GLN A 436 9.62 9.49 31.59
CA GLN A 436 9.90 9.71 30.17
C GLN A 436 11.25 10.44 29.96
N ALA A 437 11.56 11.46 30.78
CA ALA A 437 12.83 12.15 30.69
C ALA A 437 14.03 11.22 30.99
N GLN A 438 13.88 10.34 32.02
CA GLN A 438 14.91 9.34 32.35
C GLN A 438 15.15 8.37 31.18
N ARG A 439 14.08 7.91 30.51
CA ARG A 439 14.21 7.00 29.35
C ARG A 439 14.83 7.70 28.13
N PHE A 440 14.51 8.96 27.89
CA PHE A 440 15.19 9.73 26.85
C PHE A 440 16.68 9.93 27.13
N HIS A 441 17.07 10.16 28.40
CA HIS A 441 18.49 10.22 28.75
C HIS A 441 19.20 8.89 28.52
N ALA A 442 18.54 7.75 28.79
CA ALA A 442 19.11 6.44 28.49
C ALA A 442 19.28 6.23 26.97
N GLN A 443 18.31 6.64 26.16
CA GLN A 443 18.41 6.60 24.69
C GLN A 443 19.55 7.49 24.15
N VAL A 444 19.73 8.69 24.68
CA VAL A 444 20.86 9.57 24.33
C VAL A 444 22.19 8.92 24.67
N ALA A 445 22.30 8.27 25.82
CA ALA A 445 23.53 7.54 26.20
C ALA A 445 23.82 6.36 25.25
N GLU A 446 22.80 5.63 24.78
CA GLU A 446 22.95 4.61 23.74
C GLU A 446 23.43 5.21 22.43
N LYS A 447 22.88 6.37 22.03
CA LYS A 447 23.28 7.09 20.84
C LYS A 447 24.73 7.53 20.88
N ASP A 448 25.17 8.08 22.01
CA ASP A 448 26.57 8.48 22.23
C ASP A 448 27.54 7.28 22.23
N ALA A 449 27.02 6.10 22.58
CA ALA A 449 27.74 4.83 22.47
C ALA A 449 27.76 4.25 21.05
N GLY A 450 27.13 4.89 20.07
CA GLY A 450 27.17 4.51 18.64
C GLY A 450 25.89 3.88 18.08
N ASN A 451 24.78 3.89 18.81
CA ASN A 451 23.48 3.47 18.29
C ASN A 451 22.81 4.60 17.51
N ASP A 452 23.01 4.63 16.20
CA ASP A 452 22.46 5.67 15.29
C ASP A 452 20.92 5.70 15.25
N GLU A 453 20.25 4.62 15.69
CA GLU A 453 18.79 4.47 15.68
C GLU A 453 18.15 4.98 16.99
N ALA A 454 18.92 5.16 18.05
CA ALA A 454 18.43 5.63 19.35
C ALA A 454 17.85 7.05 19.25
N MET A 455 16.79 7.31 20.03
CA MET A 455 16.06 8.57 20.03
C MET A 455 16.87 9.72 20.61
N HIS A 456 16.52 10.94 20.20
CA HIS A 456 17.02 12.18 20.79
C HIS A 456 16.18 12.60 21.99
N PHE A 457 16.74 13.45 22.85
CA PHE A 457 16.00 14.10 23.93
C PHE A 457 15.12 15.22 23.35
N ASP A 458 13.79 15.08 23.49
CA ASP A 458 12.82 16.11 23.07
C ASP A 458 12.29 16.86 24.31
N SER A 459 12.92 18.00 24.63
CA SER A 459 12.55 18.83 25.78
C SER A 459 11.15 19.46 25.64
N ASP A 460 10.69 19.70 24.42
CA ASP A 460 9.36 20.24 24.20
C ASP A 460 8.28 19.17 24.45
N TYR A 461 8.56 17.92 24.10
CA TYR A 461 7.66 16.82 24.43
C TYR A 461 7.58 16.59 25.95
N ILE A 462 8.71 16.62 26.67
CA ILE A 462 8.69 16.54 28.15
C ILE A 462 7.84 17.67 28.73
N ARG A 463 8.05 18.91 28.29
CA ARG A 463 7.23 20.07 28.71
C ARG A 463 5.74 19.86 28.40
N ALA A 464 5.40 19.26 27.27
CA ALA A 464 4.00 18.94 26.94
C ALA A 464 3.42 17.94 27.95
N LEU A 465 4.16 16.89 28.33
CA LEU A 465 3.71 15.92 29.36
C LEU A 465 3.53 16.58 30.74
N GLU A 466 4.33 17.59 31.08
CA GLU A 466 4.21 18.36 32.33
C GLU A 466 2.89 19.13 32.45
N TYR A 467 2.21 19.45 31.30
CA TYR A 467 0.84 19.99 31.33
C TYR A 467 -0.22 18.91 31.60
N GLY A 468 0.17 17.65 31.60
CA GLY A 468 -0.71 16.50 31.89
C GLY A 468 -1.27 15.86 30.62
N MET A 469 -0.80 14.67 30.29
CA MET A 469 -1.44 13.81 29.29
C MET A 469 -2.41 12.86 29.99
N PRO A 470 -3.68 12.77 29.58
CA PRO A 470 -4.60 11.78 30.14
C PRO A 470 -4.06 10.36 29.92
N PRO A 471 -4.47 9.35 30.70
CA PRO A 471 -4.22 7.96 30.36
C PRO A 471 -4.64 7.72 28.92
N THR A 472 -3.71 7.30 28.07
CA THR A 472 -3.90 7.20 26.63
C THR A 472 -3.32 5.87 26.14
N ALA A 473 -3.90 5.29 25.12
CA ALA A 473 -3.28 4.20 24.38
C ALA A 473 -3.11 4.60 22.91
N GLY A 474 -1.99 4.21 22.32
CA GLY A 474 -1.65 4.51 20.92
C GLY A 474 -1.17 3.29 20.16
N GLU A 475 -1.43 3.26 18.87
CA GLU A 475 -1.08 2.15 17.98
C GLU A 475 -0.68 2.66 16.61
N GLY A 476 0.36 2.02 16.04
CA GLY A 476 0.77 2.16 14.65
C GLY A 476 0.46 0.90 13.85
N ILE A 477 -0.22 1.05 12.71
CA ILE A 477 -0.54 -0.03 11.77
C ILE A 477 0.16 0.23 10.44
N GLY A 478 0.97 -0.73 9.99
CA GLY A 478 1.67 -0.67 8.71
C GLY A 478 0.71 -0.87 7.53
N ILE A 479 0.24 0.21 6.89
CA ILE A 479 -0.74 0.15 5.80
C ILE A 479 -0.21 -0.64 4.60
N ASP A 480 1.06 -0.48 4.25
CA ASP A 480 1.63 -1.22 3.11
C ASP A 480 1.66 -2.73 3.38
N ARG A 481 2.05 -3.16 4.59
CA ARG A 481 2.04 -4.57 4.99
C ARG A 481 0.61 -5.13 5.05
N LEU A 482 -0.33 -4.34 5.55
CA LEU A 482 -1.75 -4.71 5.59
C LEU A 482 -2.32 -4.89 4.16
N VAL A 483 -2.00 -4.00 3.23
CA VAL A 483 -2.42 -4.14 1.83
C VAL A 483 -1.78 -5.35 1.18
N MET A 484 -0.49 -5.65 1.44
CA MET A 484 0.15 -6.88 0.96
C MET A 484 -0.64 -8.13 1.38
N LEU A 485 -1.02 -8.19 2.65
CA LEU A 485 -1.79 -9.29 3.22
C LEU A 485 -3.16 -9.44 2.56
N LEU A 486 -3.88 -8.33 2.37
CA LEU A 486 -5.24 -8.31 1.83
C LEU A 486 -5.33 -8.37 0.30
N THR A 487 -4.18 -8.36 -0.40
CA THR A 487 -4.12 -8.49 -1.87
C THR A 487 -3.22 -9.63 -2.34
N ASP A 488 -2.83 -10.53 -1.43
CA ASP A 488 -1.94 -11.66 -1.68
C ASP A 488 -0.60 -11.27 -2.34
N CYS A 489 -0.06 -10.11 -2.01
CA CYS A 489 1.21 -9.62 -2.53
C CYS A 489 2.39 -10.05 -1.64
N GLY A 490 3.41 -10.68 -2.22
CA GLY A 490 4.59 -11.14 -1.50
C GLY A 490 5.61 -10.05 -1.19
N SER A 491 5.60 -8.95 -1.96
CA SER A 491 6.57 -7.85 -1.84
C SER A 491 5.88 -6.50 -1.64
N ILE A 492 6.47 -5.64 -0.79
CA ILE A 492 6.01 -4.26 -0.60
C ILE A 492 6.02 -3.45 -1.90
N ARG A 493 6.88 -3.80 -2.86
CA ARG A 493 6.96 -3.16 -4.18
C ARG A 493 5.71 -3.41 -5.03
N ASP A 494 4.99 -4.49 -4.78
CA ASP A 494 3.74 -4.80 -5.50
C ASP A 494 2.61 -3.86 -5.11
N VAL A 495 2.61 -3.37 -3.87
CA VAL A 495 1.57 -2.50 -3.29
C VAL A 495 1.93 -1.02 -3.29
N LEU A 496 3.13 -0.65 -3.73
CA LEU A 496 3.56 0.72 -3.96
C LEU A 496 3.49 1.05 -5.45
N LEU A 497 2.85 2.18 -5.79
CA LEU A 497 2.77 2.62 -7.20
C LEU A 497 4.16 2.82 -7.79
N PHE A 498 5.02 3.53 -7.08
CA PHE A 498 6.40 3.81 -7.47
C PHE A 498 7.33 3.45 -6.31
N PRO A 499 7.75 2.17 -6.20
CA PRO A 499 8.68 1.76 -5.16
C PRO A 499 10.07 2.37 -5.38
N TYR A 500 10.81 2.53 -4.29
CA TYR A 500 12.17 3.04 -4.38
C TYR A 500 13.09 2.00 -5.04
N MET A 501 13.80 2.45 -6.08
CA MET A 501 14.70 1.60 -6.87
C MET A 501 15.99 2.38 -7.19
N ARG A 502 17.09 1.67 -7.34
CA ARG A 502 18.33 2.29 -7.83
C ARG A 502 18.10 2.81 -9.25
N PRO A 503 18.63 3.99 -9.65
CA PRO A 503 18.62 4.43 -11.04
C PRO A 503 19.19 3.36 -11.97
N GLU A 504 18.69 3.32 -13.20
CA GLU A 504 19.34 2.56 -14.29
C GLU A 504 20.63 3.31 -14.66
N ASN A 505 21.74 2.59 -14.80
CA ASN A 505 23.02 3.15 -15.23
C ASN A 505 22.98 3.49 -16.73
#